data_c51735532b1cd8dbf03ec0e8cd3b999f
#
_entry.id   c51735532b1cd8dbf03ec0e8cd3b999f
#
_cell.length_a   1.000
_cell.length_b   1.000
_cell.length_c   1.000
_cell.angle_alpha   90.00
_cell.angle_beta   90.00
_cell.angle_gamma   90.00
#
_symmetry.space_group_name_H-M   'P 1'
#
loop_
_entity.id
_entity.type
_entity.pdbx_description
1 polymer ?
#
loop_
_entity_poly.entity_id
_entity_poly.type
_entity_poly.pdbx_seq_one_letter_code
_entity_poly.pdbx_strand_id
1 'polypeptide(L)'
;PIQFYRALSLLPRPLAACDIREEPCFETVGMMFDTSRNAVLRPDTLRSFLRKMALMGMNLGMMYTEDTYEVPEQPFFGYKRGRYSYEELKALDDYADLFGIELCPCIQTLGHLKRILHWPAFHSYRDNDEVLLADDENTYVLLDQMIRAATAPYRSKRIHLGMDEAFGVGLGAHLVFHGYEDPHSVIGRHLKRVLEITDKYGLSAMMWSDMYFHLDGRNYHSEGLPSQKAKDAVDPRVTLMYWDYYQSKEEMYADALYKHAQFPAPTVFAGGIWTWIGPAPDYPVTFANTV
;
A
#
# COMPACT_ATOMS: atom_id res chain seq x y z
N PRO A 1 4.57 -0.36 -27.23
CA PRO A 1 4.65 0.79 -28.14
C PRO A 1 5.35 2.00 -27.49
N ILE A 2 5.05 2.36 -26.24
CA ILE A 2 5.62 3.55 -25.58
C ILE A 2 7.12 3.42 -25.35
N GLN A 3 7.65 2.27 -24.99
CA GLN A 3 9.08 2.03 -24.88
C GLN A 3 9.80 2.31 -26.20
N PHE A 4 9.18 1.92 -27.32
CA PHE A 4 9.69 2.23 -28.64
C PHE A 4 9.75 3.74 -28.92
N TYR A 5 8.68 4.49 -28.60
CA TYR A 5 8.70 5.96 -28.75
C TYR A 5 9.71 6.64 -27.84
N ARG A 6 9.87 6.15 -26.61
CA ARG A 6 10.90 6.62 -25.68
C ARG A 6 12.29 6.41 -26.29
N ALA A 7 12.61 5.22 -26.76
CA ALA A 7 13.87 4.91 -27.41
C ALA A 7 14.12 5.83 -28.60
N LEU A 8 13.12 5.97 -29.50
CA LEU A 8 13.21 6.88 -30.65
C LEU A 8 13.44 8.35 -30.25
N SER A 9 12.90 8.82 -29.14
CA SER A 9 13.06 10.21 -28.70
C SER A 9 14.47 10.51 -28.19
N LEU A 10 15.20 9.50 -27.75
CA LEU A 10 16.58 9.62 -27.23
C LEU A 10 17.65 9.52 -28.32
N LEU A 11 17.29 9.08 -29.52
CA LEU A 11 18.23 8.93 -30.61
C LEU A 11 18.54 10.23 -31.32
N PRO A 12 19.81 10.46 -31.74
CA PRO A 12 20.17 11.63 -32.54
C PRO A 12 19.48 11.59 -33.91
N ARG A 13 19.22 12.75 -34.45
CA ARG A 13 18.61 12.87 -35.80
C ARG A 13 19.63 13.37 -36.81
N PRO A 14 19.60 12.88 -38.05
CA PRO A 14 18.65 11.91 -38.62
C PRO A 14 18.85 10.52 -38.01
N LEU A 15 17.75 9.74 -37.92
CA LEU A 15 17.80 8.38 -37.36
C LEU A 15 18.62 7.48 -38.30
N ALA A 16 19.72 6.93 -37.80
CA ALA A 16 20.45 5.85 -38.44
C ALA A 16 19.79 4.51 -38.13
N ALA A 17 20.05 3.52 -38.95
CA ALA A 17 19.67 2.15 -38.61
C ALA A 17 20.37 1.74 -37.31
N CYS A 18 19.62 1.31 -36.32
CA CYS A 18 20.12 0.92 -35.03
C CYS A 18 19.36 -0.28 -34.49
N ASP A 19 20.04 -1.06 -33.67
CA ASP A 19 19.46 -2.13 -32.85
C ASP A 19 19.53 -1.68 -31.39
N ILE A 20 18.36 -1.64 -30.72
CA ILE A 20 18.26 -1.21 -29.33
C ILE A 20 17.81 -2.42 -28.52
N ARG A 21 18.65 -2.85 -27.60
CA ARG A 21 18.36 -3.91 -26.66
C ARG A 21 18.36 -3.36 -25.24
N GLU A 22 17.23 -3.42 -24.57
CA GLU A 22 17.07 -3.08 -23.14
C GLU A 22 16.63 -4.32 -22.39
N GLU A 23 17.24 -4.58 -21.25
CA GLU A 23 16.88 -5.65 -20.34
C GLU A 23 16.55 -5.03 -18.98
N PRO A 24 15.29 -5.09 -18.50
CA PRO A 24 14.92 -4.48 -17.25
C PRO A 24 15.50 -5.27 -16.06
N CYS A 25 16.00 -4.56 -15.05
CA CYS A 25 16.47 -5.18 -13.80
C CYS A 25 15.31 -5.69 -12.93
N PHE A 26 14.12 -5.12 -13.09
CA PHE A 26 12.91 -5.49 -12.32
C PHE A 26 11.74 -5.72 -13.27
N GLU A 27 10.95 -6.76 -13.00
CA GLU A 27 9.72 -7.04 -13.74
C GLU A 27 8.64 -5.98 -13.47
N THR A 28 8.61 -5.45 -12.25
CA THR A 28 7.64 -4.45 -11.81
C THR A 28 8.35 -3.22 -11.27
N VAL A 29 8.06 -2.07 -11.87
CA VAL A 29 8.48 -0.75 -11.39
C VAL A 29 7.25 0.15 -11.36
N GLY A 30 6.98 0.77 -10.23
CA GLY A 30 5.73 1.51 -10.06
C GLY A 30 5.84 2.76 -9.22
N MET A 31 4.71 3.43 -9.11
CA MET A 31 4.53 4.61 -8.27
C MET A 31 3.26 4.44 -7.43
N MET A 32 3.35 4.79 -6.15
CA MET A 32 2.19 4.89 -5.28
C MET A 32 1.74 6.35 -5.20
N PHE A 33 0.46 6.59 -5.43
CA PHE A 33 -0.19 7.90 -5.30
C PHE A 33 -0.88 7.98 -3.95
N ASP A 34 -0.34 8.80 -3.04
CA ASP A 34 -1.03 9.13 -1.80
C ASP A 34 -2.18 10.11 -2.12
N THR A 35 -3.40 9.63 -1.99
CA THR A 35 -4.62 10.41 -2.22
C THR A 35 -5.41 10.66 -0.93
N SER A 36 -4.79 10.45 0.22
CA SER A 36 -5.46 10.55 1.53
C SER A 36 -4.96 11.68 2.40
N ARG A 37 -3.66 11.95 2.40
CA ARG A 37 -3.05 12.88 3.38
C ARG A 37 -3.17 14.34 2.96
N ASN A 38 -2.58 14.75 1.86
CA ASN A 38 -2.55 16.15 1.43
C ASN A 38 -3.76 16.54 0.58
N ALA A 39 -4.07 15.72 -0.44
CA ALA A 39 -5.20 15.96 -1.33
C ALA A 39 -5.63 14.69 -2.04
N VAL A 40 -6.91 14.63 -2.41
CA VAL A 40 -7.41 13.69 -3.39
C VAL A 40 -7.09 14.23 -4.78
N LEU A 41 -6.26 13.54 -5.54
CA LEU A 41 -5.85 13.99 -6.86
C LEU A 41 -7.02 13.92 -7.84
N ARG A 42 -7.19 14.96 -8.64
CA ARG A 42 -8.22 14.95 -9.71
C ARG A 42 -7.89 13.86 -10.74
N PRO A 43 -8.91 13.17 -11.31
CA PRO A 43 -8.69 12.13 -12.33
C PRO A 43 -7.81 12.59 -13.50
N ASP A 44 -7.94 13.83 -13.96
CA ASP A 44 -7.09 14.35 -15.04
C ASP A 44 -5.62 14.50 -14.65
N THR A 45 -5.35 14.82 -13.39
CA THR A 45 -4.00 14.85 -12.84
C THR A 45 -3.40 13.45 -12.83
N LEU A 46 -4.14 12.44 -12.36
CA LEU A 46 -3.73 11.05 -12.39
C LEU A 46 -3.45 10.54 -13.80
N ARG A 47 -4.32 10.88 -14.78
CA ARG A 47 -4.07 10.57 -16.20
C ARG A 47 -2.76 11.18 -16.70
N SER A 48 -2.43 12.41 -16.25
CA SER A 48 -1.15 13.04 -16.60
C SER A 48 0.05 12.29 -16.00
N PHE A 49 -0.06 11.82 -14.75
CA PHE A 49 0.99 10.99 -14.14
C PHE A 49 1.13 9.66 -14.86
N LEU A 50 0.03 8.97 -15.19
CA LEU A 50 0.08 7.70 -15.91
C LEU A 50 0.81 7.83 -17.25
N ARG A 51 0.60 8.91 -18.01
CA ARG A 51 1.38 9.17 -19.23
C ARG A 51 2.88 9.32 -18.97
N LYS A 52 3.24 10.03 -17.89
CA LYS A 52 4.66 10.20 -17.51
C LYS A 52 5.27 8.89 -17.05
N MET A 53 4.54 8.09 -16.25
CA MET A 53 4.97 6.75 -15.84
C MET A 53 5.23 5.86 -17.04
N ALA A 54 4.33 5.86 -18.01
CA ALA A 54 4.51 5.12 -19.27
C ALA A 54 5.79 5.53 -20.01
N LEU A 55 6.07 6.85 -20.11
CA LEU A 55 7.31 7.35 -20.73
C LEU A 55 8.57 6.95 -19.94
N MET A 56 8.48 6.79 -18.62
CA MET A 56 9.58 6.32 -17.76
C MET A 56 9.70 4.79 -17.72
N GLY A 57 8.79 4.05 -18.37
CA GLY A 57 8.80 2.59 -18.38
C GLY A 57 8.22 1.93 -17.14
N MET A 58 7.50 2.67 -16.31
CA MET A 58 6.79 2.12 -15.16
C MET A 58 5.53 1.39 -15.61
N ASN A 59 5.23 0.27 -14.95
CA ASN A 59 4.12 -0.62 -15.31
C ASN A 59 3.13 -0.89 -14.16
N LEU A 60 3.32 -0.28 -12.98
CA LEU A 60 2.42 -0.40 -11.83
C LEU A 60 2.10 0.98 -11.25
N GLY A 61 0.82 1.32 -11.10
CA GLY A 61 0.33 2.42 -10.29
C GLY A 61 -0.43 1.90 -9.08
N MET A 62 -0.11 2.37 -7.89
CA MET A 62 -0.81 2.01 -6.66
C MET A 62 -1.61 3.21 -6.16
N MET A 63 -2.89 3.01 -5.92
CA MET A 63 -3.79 4.05 -5.43
C MET A 63 -3.93 3.93 -3.91
N TYR A 64 -3.11 4.68 -3.17
CA TYR A 64 -3.18 4.69 -1.71
C TYR A 64 -4.38 5.53 -1.25
N THR A 65 -5.33 4.84 -0.65
CA THR A 65 -6.58 5.41 -0.14
C THR A 65 -6.85 4.90 1.27
N GLU A 66 -7.04 5.81 2.23
CA GLU A 66 -7.54 5.44 3.55
C GLU A 66 -9.06 5.35 3.53
N ASP A 67 -9.70 6.49 3.21
CA ASP A 67 -11.15 6.62 3.15
C ASP A 67 -11.62 7.34 1.85
N THR A 68 -10.76 7.48 0.86
CA THR A 68 -11.01 8.30 -0.32
C THR A 68 -11.55 7.53 -1.53
N TYR A 69 -12.35 6.52 -1.28
CA TYR A 69 -13.13 5.77 -2.27
C TYR A 69 -14.53 5.47 -1.74
N GLU A 70 -15.47 5.16 -2.60
CA GLU A 70 -16.85 4.86 -2.19
C GLU A 70 -16.99 3.42 -1.71
N VAL A 71 -17.66 3.26 -0.55
CA VAL A 71 -18.15 1.97 -0.04
C VAL A 71 -19.67 2.08 0.05
N PRO A 72 -20.43 1.46 -0.88
CA PRO A 72 -21.86 1.72 -1.04
C PRO A 72 -22.70 1.50 0.23
N GLU A 73 -22.33 0.50 1.06
CA GLU A 73 -23.03 0.19 2.31
C GLU A 73 -22.70 1.13 3.46
N GLN A 74 -21.66 1.98 3.28
CA GLN A 74 -21.12 2.82 4.34
C GLN A 74 -21.16 4.31 3.95
N PRO A 75 -22.29 4.99 4.08
CA PRO A 75 -22.50 6.35 3.56
C PRO A 75 -21.56 7.40 4.18
N PHE A 76 -21.07 7.15 5.40
CA PHE A 76 -20.10 8.01 6.08
C PHE A 76 -18.64 7.70 5.75
N PHE A 77 -18.36 6.60 5.04
CA PHE A 77 -17.01 6.29 4.58
C PHE A 77 -16.59 7.32 3.54
N GLY A 78 -15.49 8.03 3.82
CA GLY A 78 -15.01 9.12 2.97
C GLY A 78 -15.91 10.34 2.88
N TYR A 79 -16.82 10.53 3.83
CA TYR A 79 -17.73 11.66 3.85
C TYR A 79 -16.96 13.00 3.91
N LYS A 80 -17.23 13.88 2.96
CA LYS A 80 -16.54 15.19 2.76
C LYS A 80 -15.03 15.09 2.48
N ARG A 81 -14.53 13.92 2.03
CA ARG A 81 -13.11 13.71 1.71
C ARG A 81 -12.78 13.82 0.22
N GLY A 82 -13.78 14.06 -0.63
CA GLY A 82 -13.56 14.06 -2.09
C GLY A 82 -13.25 12.66 -2.63
N ARG A 83 -13.88 11.64 -2.06
CA ARG A 83 -13.71 10.24 -2.44
C ARG A 83 -14.01 10.00 -3.90
N TYR A 84 -13.27 9.10 -4.51
CA TYR A 84 -13.51 8.65 -5.87
C TYR A 84 -14.76 7.77 -5.96
N SER A 85 -15.53 7.96 -7.03
CA SER A 85 -16.60 7.02 -7.37
C SER A 85 -16.04 5.78 -8.07
N TYR A 86 -16.88 4.73 -8.16
CA TYR A 86 -16.57 3.54 -8.94
C TYR A 86 -16.23 3.90 -10.40
N GLU A 87 -17.03 4.77 -11.02
CA GLU A 87 -16.89 5.17 -12.42
C GLU A 87 -15.57 5.94 -12.66
N GLU A 88 -15.18 6.80 -11.72
CA GLU A 88 -13.91 7.53 -11.81
C GLU A 88 -12.72 6.60 -11.75
N LEU A 89 -12.72 5.64 -10.80
CA LEU A 89 -11.65 4.65 -10.66
C LEU A 89 -11.62 3.70 -11.85
N LYS A 90 -12.79 3.25 -12.34
CA LYS A 90 -12.89 2.40 -13.53
C LYS A 90 -12.36 3.11 -14.79
N ALA A 91 -12.69 4.40 -14.97
CA ALA A 91 -12.19 5.19 -16.08
C ALA A 91 -10.68 5.45 -15.99
N LEU A 92 -10.11 5.49 -14.79
CA LEU A 92 -8.65 5.57 -14.60
C LEU A 92 -7.98 4.25 -14.92
N ASP A 93 -8.55 3.12 -14.48
CA ASP A 93 -8.06 1.77 -14.79
C ASP A 93 -8.09 1.51 -16.31
N ASP A 94 -9.19 1.86 -16.99
CA ASP A 94 -9.28 1.75 -18.45
C ASP A 94 -8.24 2.61 -19.16
N TYR A 95 -7.96 3.79 -18.61
CA TYR A 95 -6.95 4.69 -19.17
C TYR A 95 -5.52 4.18 -18.96
N ALA A 96 -5.22 3.61 -17.79
CA ALA A 96 -3.92 3.03 -17.49
C ALA A 96 -3.61 1.80 -18.36
N ASP A 97 -4.63 0.98 -18.63
CA ASP A 97 -4.54 -0.21 -19.48
C ASP A 97 -4.08 0.12 -20.92
N LEU A 98 -4.47 1.29 -21.47
CA LEU A 98 -3.98 1.76 -22.77
C LEU A 98 -2.46 1.86 -22.87
N PHE A 99 -1.79 2.01 -21.74
CA PHE A 99 -0.33 2.15 -21.65
C PHE A 99 0.36 0.89 -21.11
N GLY A 100 -0.41 -0.16 -20.81
CA GLY A 100 0.12 -1.37 -20.16
C GLY A 100 0.51 -1.12 -18.70
N ILE A 101 -0.11 -0.15 -18.02
CA ILE A 101 0.08 0.11 -16.60
C ILE A 101 -1.06 -0.56 -15.84
N GLU A 102 -0.73 -1.45 -14.92
CA GLU A 102 -1.67 -2.01 -13.97
C GLU A 102 -1.96 -0.99 -12.87
N LEU A 103 -3.24 -0.70 -12.59
CA LEU A 103 -3.63 0.03 -11.39
C LEU A 103 -4.03 -0.94 -10.30
N CYS A 104 -3.41 -0.78 -9.12
CA CYS A 104 -3.62 -1.63 -7.95
C CYS A 104 -4.20 -0.79 -6.80
N PRO A 105 -5.32 -1.20 -6.16
CA PRO A 105 -5.81 -0.54 -4.96
C PRO A 105 -4.87 -0.79 -3.79
N CYS A 106 -4.64 0.27 -3.00
CA CYS A 106 -3.91 0.22 -1.74
C CYS A 106 -4.79 0.87 -0.67
N ILE A 107 -5.36 0.05 0.21
CA ILE A 107 -6.29 0.47 1.25
C ILE A 107 -5.72 0.21 2.63
N GLN A 108 -6.44 0.61 3.64
CA GLN A 108 -6.12 0.33 5.04
C GLN A 108 -7.11 -0.66 5.64
N THR A 109 -6.61 -1.73 6.24
CA THR A 109 -7.45 -2.79 6.81
C THR A 109 -7.24 -3.00 8.32
N LEU A 110 -6.38 -2.21 8.96
CA LEU A 110 -6.13 -2.27 10.40
C LEU A 110 -5.81 -0.90 11.00
N GLY A 111 -4.65 -0.29 10.66
CA GLY A 111 -4.22 1.04 11.08
C GLY A 111 -4.68 2.16 10.16
N HIS A 112 -4.27 3.40 10.44
CA HIS A 112 -4.53 4.60 9.63
C HIS A 112 -6.01 4.91 9.31
N LEU A 113 -6.94 4.45 10.13
CA LEU A 113 -8.38 4.62 9.90
C LEU A 113 -9.03 5.71 10.76
N LYS A 114 -8.25 6.59 11.35
CA LYS A 114 -8.75 7.72 12.17
C LYS A 114 -9.84 8.53 11.47
N ARG A 115 -9.74 8.70 10.15
CA ARG A 115 -10.69 9.52 9.37
C ARG A 115 -12.08 8.91 9.30
N ILE A 116 -12.21 7.60 9.31
CA ILE A 116 -13.52 6.94 9.38
C ILE A 116 -13.94 6.68 10.83
N LEU A 117 -13.02 6.26 11.67
CA LEU A 117 -13.30 5.85 13.04
C LEU A 117 -13.76 7.00 13.95
N HIS A 118 -13.54 8.27 13.59
CA HIS A 118 -14.06 9.41 14.34
C HIS A 118 -15.60 9.56 14.21
N TRP A 119 -16.21 9.01 13.14
CA TRP A 119 -17.65 9.10 12.96
C TRP A 119 -18.37 8.13 13.90
N PRO A 120 -19.46 8.56 14.57
CA PRO A 120 -20.22 7.68 15.47
C PRO A 120 -20.66 6.35 14.84
N ALA A 121 -20.95 6.34 13.53
CA ALA A 121 -21.32 5.15 12.78
C ALA A 121 -20.25 4.04 12.79
N PHE A 122 -18.99 4.38 13.07
CA PHE A 122 -17.87 3.44 13.09
C PHE A 122 -17.30 3.19 14.50
N HIS A 123 -17.90 3.74 15.56
CA HIS A 123 -17.35 3.59 16.91
C HIS A 123 -17.31 2.13 17.38
N SER A 124 -18.21 1.28 16.92
CA SER A 124 -18.23 -0.15 17.26
C SER A 124 -17.09 -0.95 16.63
N TYR A 125 -16.42 -0.41 15.61
CA TYR A 125 -15.32 -1.05 14.92
C TYR A 125 -13.93 -0.63 15.47
N ARG A 126 -13.90 0.18 16.53
CA ARG A 126 -12.65 0.76 17.06
C ARG A 126 -12.02 -0.16 18.10
N ASP A 127 -10.76 -0.51 17.89
CA ASP A 127 -9.90 -0.90 19.01
C ASP A 127 -9.41 0.36 19.76
N ASN A 128 -8.88 1.32 19.00
CA ASN A 128 -8.54 2.66 19.48
C ASN A 128 -8.93 3.71 18.41
N ASP A 129 -8.44 4.94 18.50
CA ASP A 129 -8.85 6.04 17.61
C ASP A 129 -8.44 5.86 16.14
N GLU A 130 -7.48 4.99 15.84
CA GLU A 130 -6.89 4.82 14.52
C GLU A 130 -6.87 3.36 14.05
N VAL A 131 -7.13 2.41 14.95
CA VAL A 131 -6.99 0.97 14.72
C VAL A 131 -8.35 0.27 14.83
N LEU A 132 -8.63 -0.64 13.88
CA LEU A 132 -9.82 -1.47 13.91
C LEU A 132 -9.76 -2.52 15.02
N LEU A 133 -10.93 -2.86 15.54
CA LEU A 133 -11.12 -3.94 16.51
C LEU A 133 -10.96 -5.30 15.79
N ALA A 134 -9.80 -5.93 16.00
CA ALA A 134 -9.57 -7.30 15.54
C ALA A 134 -10.45 -8.30 16.30
N ASP A 135 -10.62 -9.49 15.74
CA ASP A 135 -11.40 -10.60 16.32
C ASP A 135 -12.91 -10.29 16.55
N ASP A 136 -13.44 -9.22 15.95
CA ASP A 136 -14.88 -8.91 15.90
C ASP A 136 -15.45 -9.19 14.51
N GLU A 137 -16.55 -9.99 14.44
CA GLU A 137 -17.13 -10.39 13.16
C GLU A 137 -17.69 -9.20 12.36
N ASN A 138 -18.19 -8.15 13.02
CA ASN A 138 -18.67 -6.96 12.31
C ASN A 138 -17.51 -6.23 11.62
N THR A 139 -16.31 -6.25 12.21
CA THR A 139 -15.10 -5.70 11.58
C THR A 139 -14.80 -6.43 10.27
N TYR A 140 -14.94 -7.75 10.22
CA TYR A 140 -14.68 -8.51 8.99
C TYR A 140 -15.81 -8.34 7.95
N VAL A 141 -17.05 -8.10 8.37
CA VAL A 141 -18.14 -7.68 7.46
C VAL A 141 -17.82 -6.32 6.84
N LEU A 142 -17.36 -5.34 7.63
CA LEU A 142 -16.91 -4.04 7.11
C LEU A 142 -15.74 -4.20 6.13
N LEU A 143 -14.74 -4.99 6.48
CA LEU A 143 -13.57 -5.24 5.63
C LEU A 143 -13.93 -5.95 4.31
N ASP A 144 -14.89 -6.87 4.32
CA ASP A 144 -15.41 -7.48 3.08
C ASP A 144 -16.05 -6.42 2.16
N GLN A 145 -16.84 -5.51 2.71
CA GLN A 145 -17.42 -4.38 1.96
C GLN A 145 -16.35 -3.46 1.40
N MET A 146 -15.35 -3.10 2.22
CA MET A 146 -14.24 -2.23 1.82
C MET A 146 -13.40 -2.86 0.72
N ILE A 147 -12.96 -4.11 0.86
CA ILE A 147 -12.13 -4.82 -0.11
C ILE A 147 -12.89 -4.99 -1.43
N ARG A 148 -14.16 -5.43 -1.37
CA ARG A 148 -15.00 -5.54 -2.55
C ARG A 148 -15.15 -4.22 -3.29
N ALA A 149 -15.46 -3.14 -2.58
CA ALA A 149 -15.65 -1.81 -3.17
C ALA A 149 -14.34 -1.27 -3.76
N ALA A 150 -13.22 -1.43 -3.05
CA ALA A 150 -11.91 -0.95 -3.50
C ALA A 150 -11.40 -1.69 -4.75
N THR A 151 -11.71 -2.98 -4.91
CA THR A 151 -11.15 -3.80 -6.00
C THR A 151 -12.06 -3.87 -7.24
N ALA A 152 -13.36 -3.67 -7.08
CA ALA A 152 -14.34 -3.80 -8.16
C ALA A 152 -14.04 -2.95 -9.42
N PRO A 153 -13.53 -1.70 -9.34
CA PRO A 153 -13.25 -0.90 -10.53
C PRO A 153 -12.00 -1.33 -11.29
N TYR A 154 -11.10 -2.12 -10.69
CA TYR A 154 -9.79 -2.45 -11.25
C TYR A 154 -9.75 -3.82 -11.92
N ARG A 155 -8.92 -3.95 -12.97
CA ARG A 155 -8.56 -5.22 -13.60
C ARG A 155 -7.56 -6.02 -12.75
N SER A 156 -6.76 -5.32 -11.96
CA SER A 156 -5.74 -5.92 -11.10
C SER A 156 -6.33 -7.01 -10.21
N LYS A 157 -5.58 -8.07 -10.05
CA LYS A 157 -5.81 -9.11 -9.05
C LYS A 157 -4.90 -8.94 -7.84
N ARG A 158 -4.24 -7.80 -7.72
CA ARG A 158 -3.44 -7.41 -6.56
C ARG A 158 -4.19 -6.40 -5.71
N ILE A 159 -3.99 -6.48 -4.40
CA ILE A 159 -4.45 -5.49 -3.43
C ILE A 159 -3.36 -5.27 -2.39
N HIS A 160 -3.12 -4.03 -2.00
CA HIS A 160 -2.32 -3.73 -0.83
C HIS A 160 -3.24 -3.42 0.35
N LEU A 161 -3.06 -4.16 1.45
CA LEU A 161 -3.94 -4.16 2.62
C LEU A 161 -3.60 -3.09 3.66
N GLY A 162 -2.48 -2.37 3.49
CA GLY A 162 -1.99 -1.43 4.48
C GLY A 162 -1.42 -2.14 5.69
N MET A 163 -2.06 -2.00 6.84
CA MET A 163 -1.71 -2.57 8.16
C MET A 163 -0.44 -1.99 8.78
N ASP A 164 0.07 -0.88 8.25
CA ASP A 164 1.18 -0.13 8.83
C ASP A 164 0.73 0.67 10.05
N GLU A 165 1.68 0.96 10.92
CA GLU A 165 1.54 1.85 12.08
C GLU A 165 0.26 1.60 12.92
N ALA A 166 -0.19 0.36 13.00
CA ALA A 166 -1.34 -0.04 13.83
C ALA A 166 -0.97 -0.05 15.32
N PHE A 167 -0.52 1.13 15.80
CA PHE A 167 0.00 1.28 17.16
C PHE A 167 -1.08 1.02 18.21
N GLY A 168 -0.73 0.22 19.21
CA GLY A 168 -1.65 -0.15 20.29
C GLY A 168 -2.72 -1.16 19.88
N VAL A 169 -2.53 -1.88 18.76
CA VAL A 169 -3.42 -2.99 18.39
C VAL A 169 -3.56 -4.00 19.53
N GLY A 170 -4.79 -4.39 19.84
CA GLY A 170 -5.09 -5.30 20.94
C GLY A 170 -5.07 -4.67 22.33
N LEU A 171 -4.78 -3.36 22.46
CA LEU A 171 -4.65 -2.67 23.76
C LEU A 171 -5.80 -1.68 24.04
N GLY A 172 -6.76 -1.58 23.17
CA GLY A 172 -7.95 -0.74 23.33
C GLY A 172 -9.21 -1.54 23.70
N ALA A 173 -10.24 -1.49 22.87
CA ALA A 173 -11.48 -2.23 23.10
C ALA A 173 -11.25 -3.75 23.09
N HIS A 174 -10.32 -4.24 22.29
CA HIS A 174 -9.92 -5.65 22.28
C HIS A 174 -9.49 -6.13 23.67
N LEU A 175 -8.64 -5.36 24.35
CA LEU A 175 -8.21 -5.66 25.72
C LEU A 175 -9.40 -5.78 26.69
N VAL A 176 -10.41 -4.93 26.52
CA VAL A 176 -11.62 -4.96 27.38
C VAL A 176 -12.46 -6.20 27.11
N PHE A 177 -12.59 -6.63 25.87
CA PHE A 177 -13.48 -7.75 25.49
C PHE A 177 -12.80 -9.13 25.63
N HIS A 178 -11.50 -9.21 25.37
CA HIS A 178 -10.76 -10.48 25.25
C HIS A 178 -9.67 -10.67 26.33
N GLY A 179 -9.35 -9.60 27.09
CA GLY A 179 -8.18 -9.60 27.97
C GLY A 179 -6.90 -9.28 27.19
N TYR A 180 -5.77 -9.32 27.91
CA TYR A 180 -4.47 -9.11 27.27
C TYR A 180 -4.06 -10.34 26.45
N GLU A 181 -3.76 -10.08 25.18
CA GLU A 181 -3.15 -11.04 24.27
C GLU A 181 -1.86 -10.46 23.66
N ASP A 182 -0.95 -11.37 23.24
CA ASP A 182 0.26 -10.94 22.52
C ASP A 182 -0.13 -10.28 21.19
N PRO A 183 0.25 -9.01 20.94
CA PRO A 183 -0.13 -8.30 19.72
C PRO A 183 0.29 -8.98 18.41
N HIS A 184 1.39 -9.77 18.41
CA HIS A 184 1.76 -10.59 17.25
C HIS A 184 0.66 -11.62 16.92
N SER A 185 0.08 -12.25 17.95
CA SER A 185 -1.02 -13.20 17.76
C SER A 185 -2.29 -12.51 17.23
N VAL A 186 -2.58 -11.32 17.74
CA VAL A 186 -3.75 -10.53 17.28
C VAL A 186 -3.59 -10.16 15.81
N ILE A 187 -2.43 -9.61 15.40
CA ILE A 187 -2.17 -9.26 14.00
C ILE A 187 -2.18 -10.51 13.10
N GLY A 188 -1.58 -11.61 13.53
CA GLY A 188 -1.53 -12.85 12.74
C GLY A 188 -2.94 -13.41 12.48
N ARG A 189 -3.82 -13.44 13.49
CA ARG A 189 -5.22 -13.85 13.31
C ARG A 189 -5.99 -12.88 12.42
N HIS A 190 -5.81 -11.58 12.64
CA HIS A 190 -6.44 -10.55 11.81
C HIS A 190 -6.03 -10.69 10.34
N LEU A 191 -4.73 -10.79 10.06
CA LEU A 191 -4.23 -11.01 8.69
C LEU A 191 -4.85 -12.25 8.05
N LYS A 192 -4.89 -13.37 8.77
CA LYS A 192 -5.50 -14.60 8.27
C LYS A 192 -6.95 -14.40 7.84
N ARG A 193 -7.76 -13.72 8.68
CA ARG A 193 -9.16 -13.41 8.37
C ARG A 193 -9.29 -12.49 7.16
N VAL A 194 -8.41 -11.48 7.04
CA VAL A 194 -8.40 -10.58 5.87
C VAL A 194 -8.01 -11.34 4.60
N LEU A 195 -7.05 -12.27 4.69
CA LEU A 195 -6.66 -13.12 3.56
C LEU A 195 -7.80 -14.07 3.11
N GLU A 196 -8.62 -14.58 4.03
CA GLU A 196 -9.83 -15.34 3.67
C GLU A 196 -10.80 -14.48 2.83
N ILE A 197 -10.90 -13.17 3.13
CA ILE A 197 -11.70 -12.23 2.32
C ILE A 197 -11.04 -12.00 0.96
N THR A 198 -9.74 -11.79 0.90
CA THR A 198 -9.04 -11.62 -0.40
C THR A 198 -9.12 -12.86 -1.28
N ASP A 199 -9.03 -14.05 -0.70
CA ASP A 199 -9.19 -15.33 -1.40
C ASP A 199 -10.59 -15.46 -2.05
N LYS A 200 -11.64 -15.01 -1.35
CA LYS A 200 -13.02 -14.97 -1.87
C LYS A 200 -13.13 -14.19 -3.19
N TYR A 201 -12.29 -13.16 -3.37
CA TYR A 201 -12.28 -12.31 -4.57
C TYR A 201 -11.15 -12.69 -5.55
N GLY A 202 -10.37 -13.72 -5.27
CA GLY A 202 -9.25 -14.18 -6.08
C GLY A 202 -8.12 -13.15 -6.18
N LEU A 203 -7.80 -12.49 -5.06
CA LEU A 203 -6.81 -11.42 -4.98
C LEU A 203 -5.50 -11.91 -4.35
N SER A 204 -4.39 -11.41 -4.87
CA SER A 204 -3.06 -11.54 -4.26
C SER A 204 -2.79 -10.33 -3.37
N ALA A 205 -2.51 -10.58 -2.10
CA ALA A 205 -2.39 -9.54 -1.08
C ALA A 205 -0.94 -9.09 -0.88
N MET A 206 -0.77 -7.79 -0.67
CA MET A 206 0.46 -7.14 -0.18
C MET A 206 0.14 -6.37 1.10
N MET A 207 1.12 -6.17 1.98
CA MET A 207 0.99 -5.33 3.17
C MET A 207 2.32 -4.70 3.56
N TRP A 208 2.28 -3.62 4.34
CA TRP A 208 3.48 -3.06 4.94
C TRP A 208 4.06 -3.98 6.01
N SER A 209 5.36 -3.96 6.18
CA SER A 209 6.09 -4.90 7.05
C SER A 209 6.47 -4.34 8.43
N ASP A 210 6.30 -3.03 8.64
CA ASP A 210 6.83 -2.32 9.82
C ASP A 210 6.32 -2.87 11.15
N MET A 211 5.06 -3.30 11.22
CA MET A 211 4.47 -3.81 12.46
C MET A 211 5.19 -5.04 13.00
N TYR A 212 5.74 -5.90 12.15
CA TYR A 212 6.50 -7.07 12.60
C TYR A 212 7.82 -6.74 13.30
N PHE A 213 8.36 -5.56 13.03
CA PHE A 213 9.51 -5.00 13.75
C PHE A 213 9.05 -4.18 14.96
N HIS A 214 8.01 -3.37 14.80
CA HIS A 214 7.50 -2.53 15.88
C HIS A 214 7.05 -3.35 17.10
N LEU A 215 6.35 -4.46 16.89
CA LEU A 215 5.88 -5.33 17.96
C LEU A 215 7.03 -6.03 18.72
N ASP A 216 8.18 -6.19 18.10
CA ASP A 216 9.42 -6.62 18.75
C ASP A 216 10.11 -5.48 19.54
N GLY A 217 9.51 -4.28 19.61
CA GLY A 217 10.13 -3.08 20.19
C GLY A 217 11.30 -2.55 19.35
N ARG A 218 11.27 -2.73 18.04
CA ARG A 218 12.35 -2.45 17.08
C ARG A 218 11.86 -1.64 15.89
N ASN A 219 12.80 -1.24 15.06
CA ASN A 219 12.56 -0.77 13.69
C ASN A 219 13.45 -1.56 12.72
N TYR A 220 13.34 -1.28 11.43
CA TYR A 220 14.12 -1.96 10.39
C TYR A 220 15.64 -1.96 10.62
N HIS A 221 16.16 -0.91 11.27
CA HIS A 221 17.60 -0.67 11.48
C HIS A 221 18.09 -1.06 12.88
N SER A 222 17.22 -1.56 13.74
CA SER A 222 17.62 -2.08 15.05
C SER A 222 18.49 -3.32 14.90
N GLU A 223 19.44 -3.52 15.83
CA GLU A 223 20.29 -4.71 15.83
C GLU A 223 19.49 -6.01 15.99
N GLY A 224 19.98 -7.08 15.35
CA GLY A 224 19.40 -8.43 15.42
C GLY A 224 18.30 -8.70 14.43
N LEU A 225 17.83 -9.94 14.40
CA LEU A 225 16.82 -10.44 13.48
C LEU A 225 15.41 -10.33 14.08
N PRO A 226 14.36 -10.37 13.25
CA PRO A 226 12.97 -10.48 13.71
C PRO A 226 12.80 -11.69 14.62
N SER A 227 11.97 -11.53 15.67
CA SER A 227 11.68 -12.62 16.61
C SER A 227 10.94 -13.77 15.93
N GLN A 228 10.92 -14.93 16.57
CA GLN A 228 10.14 -16.07 16.07
C GLN A 228 8.64 -15.73 16.07
N LYS A 229 8.15 -14.97 17.06
CA LYS A 229 6.76 -14.51 17.12
C LYS A 229 6.38 -13.64 15.91
N ALA A 230 7.27 -12.70 15.53
CA ALA A 230 7.06 -11.87 14.35
C ALA A 230 7.00 -12.73 13.08
N LYS A 231 7.88 -13.72 12.94
CA LYS A 231 7.89 -14.64 11.79
C LYS A 231 6.63 -15.51 11.74
N ASP A 232 6.18 -16.02 12.87
CA ASP A 232 4.99 -16.87 12.98
C ASP A 232 3.68 -16.11 12.72
N ALA A 233 3.69 -14.79 12.91
CA ALA A 233 2.55 -13.91 12.64
C ALA A 233 2.38 -13.58 11.13
N VAL A 234 3.40 -13.84 10.30
CA VAL A 234 3.36 -13.60 8.86
C VAL A 234 2.76 -14.80 8.14
N ASP A 235 1.69 -14.59 7.37
CA ASP A 235 1.18 -15.61 6.45
C ASP A 235 2.02 -15.62 5.16
N PRO A 236 2.53 -16.77 4.70
CA PRO A 236 3.39 -16.85 3.50
C PRO A 236 2.69 -16.47 2.19
N ARG A 237 1.36 -16.35 2.18
CA ARG A 237 0.58 -15.92 1.00
C ARG A 237 0.63 -14.41 0.75
N VAL A 238 1.00 -13.61 1.77
CA VAL A 238 1.11 -12.16 1.61
C VAL A 238 2.49 -11.77 1.07
N THR A 239 2.56 -10.71 0.26
CA THR A 239 3.83 -10.07 -0.07
C THR A 239 4.09 -8.93 0.91
N LEU A 240 5.19 -8.98 1.64
CA LEU A 240 5.61 -7.91 2.52
C LEU A 240 6.21 -6.76 1.71
N MET A 241 5.76 -5.53 1.99
CA MET A 241 6.33 -4.34 1.40
C MET A 241 7.15 -3.62 2.47
N TYR A 242 8.47 -3.62 2.28
CA TYR A 242 9.43 -2.86 3.07
C TYR A 242 9.46 -1.42 2.57
N TRP A 243 9.09 -0.47 3.43
CA TRP A 243 9.13 0.94 3.11
C TRP A 243 10.22 1.65 3.91
N ASP A 244 11.05 2.43 3.20
CA ASP A 244 12.05 3.27 3.84
C ASP A 244 12.42 4.45 2.93
N TYR A 245 12.44 5.64 3.50
CA TYR A 245 12.74 6.88 2.81
C TYR A 245 13.65 7.80 3.63
N TYR A 246 14.28 7.25 4.66
CA TYR A 246 15.03 8.04 5.66
C TYR A 246 16.53 7.81 5.58
N GLN A 247 16.96 6.77 4.87
CA GLN A 247 18.37 6.41 4.76
C GLN A 247 18.98 6.94 3.47
N SER A 248 20.30 7.20 3.52
CA SER A 248 21.10 7.61 2.36
C SER A 248 22.30 6.68 2.14
N LYS A 249 22.36 5.55 2.85
CA LYS A 249 23.45 4.59 2.80
C LYS A 249 22.94 3.24 2.36
N GLU A 250 23.55 2.66 1.34
CA GLU A 250 23.19 1.36 0.77
C GLU A 250 23.21 0.25 1.81
N GLU A 251 24.18 0.27 2.74
CA GLU A 251 24.34 -0.76 3.77
C GLU A 251 23.09 -0.86 4.68
N MET A 252 22.39 0.27 4.92
CA MET A 252 21.17 0.30 5.73
C MET A 252 20.04 -0.43 5.04
N TYR A 253 19.89 -0.23 3.73
CA TYR A 253 18.89 -0.95 2.94
C TYR A 253 19.22 -2.43 2.80
N ALA A 254 20.50 -2.76 2.56
CA ALA A 254 20.95 -4.14 2.44
C ALA A 254 20.70 -4.93 3.75
N ASP A 255 21.00 -4.35 4.92
CA ASP A 255 20.75 -4.95 6.23
C ASP A 255 19.23 -5.16 6.45
N ALA A 256 18.41 -4.15 6.15
CA ALA A 256 16.96 -4.28 6.28
C ALA A 256 16.38 -5.35 5.35
N LEU A 257 16.82 -5.43 4.10
CA LEU A 257 16.42 -6.49 3.16
C LEU A 257 16.86 -7.88 3.63
N TYR A 258 18.06 -8.00 4.21
CA TYR A 258 18.53 -9.26 4.81
C TYR A 258 17.61 -9.70 5.95
N LYS A 259 17.15 -8.78 6.80
CA LYS A 259 16.18 -9.06 7.88
C LYS A 259 14.84 -9.50 7.32
N HIS A 260 14.36 -8.84 6.25
CA HIS A 260 13.11 -9.22 5.58
C HIS A 260 13.19 -10.61 4.95
N ALA A 261 14.34 -11.02 4.44
CA ALA A 261 14.56 -12.37 3.92
C ALA A 261 14.42 -13.49 4.98
N GLN A 262 14.29 -13.14 6.26
CA GLN A 262 14.04 -14.09 7.34
C GLN A 262 12.55 -14.41 7.54
N PHE A 263 11.65 -13.66 6.94
CA PHE A 263 10.22 -13.95 6.98
C PHE A 263 9.83 -15.03 5.96
N PRO A 264 8.72 -15.77 6.19
CA PRO A 264 8.27 -16.83 5.27
C PRO A 264 7.59 -16.29 4.00
N ALA A 265 7.57 -14.99 3.80
CA ALA A 265 6.84 -14.30 2.72
C ALA A 265 7.82 -13.54 1.80
N PRO A 266 7.49 -13.39 0.48
CA PRO A 266 8.29 -12.58 -0.41
C PRO A 266 8.25 -11.10 0.00
N THR A 267 9.34 -10.38 -0.29
CA THR A 267 9.47 -8.97 0.04
C THR A 267 9.68 -8.11 -1.21
N VAL A 268 9.03 -6.97 -1.26
CA VAL A 268 9.26 -5.89 -2.23
C VAL A 268 9.66 -4.61 -1.50
N PHE A 269 10.42 -3.76 -2.18
CA PHE A 269 10.90 -2.50 -1.62
C PHE A 269 10.06 -1.32 -2.11
N ALA A 270 9.75 -0.39 -1.20
CA ALA A 270 9.12 0.89 -1.48
C ALA A 270 9.99 2.04 -0.96
N GLY A 271 10.62 2.76 -1.87
CA GLY A 271 11.22 4.06 -1.61
C GLY A 271 10.17 5.16 -1.54
N GLY A 272 10.57 6.40 -1.24
CA GLY A 272 9.62 7.49 -1.08
C GLY A 272 10.03 8.78 -1.75
N ILE A 273 9.06 9.45 -2.36
CA ILE A 273 9.16 10.84 -2.79
C ILE A 273 8.44 11.68 -1.74
N TRP A 274 9.18 12.43 -0.95
CA TRP A 274 8.71 13.18 0.22
C TRP A 274 7.67 14.26 -0.13
N THR A 275 6.47 13.84 -0.44
CA THR A 275 5.36 14.73 -0.84
C THR A 275 4.19 14.72 0.15
N TRP A 276 4.16 13.80 1.11
CA TRP A 276 3.07 13.64 2.10
C TRP A 276 3.23 14.47 3.36
N ILE A 277 4.41 15.07 3.61
CA ILE A 277 4.74 15.80 4.84
C ILE A 277 4.12 17.19 4.92
N GLY A 278 3.50 17.68 3.85
CA GLY A 278 2.88 19.00 3.81
C GLY A 278 2.73 19.53 2.39
N PRO A 279 2.40 20.81 2.22
CA PRO A 279 2.14 21.40 0.91
C PRO A 279 3.40 21.58 0.05
N ALA A 280 4.59 21.49 0.65
CA ALA A 280 5.87 21.59 -0.07
C ALA A 280 6.63 20.27 0.05
N PRO A 281 7.02 19.62 -1.07
CA PRO A 281 7.81 18.40 -1.05
C PRO A 281 9.25 18.68 -0.60
N ASP A 282 9.86 17.72 0.10
CA ASP A 282 11.28 17.75 0.46
C ASP A 282 12.12 17.06 -0.62
N TYR A 283 12.46 17.79 -1.68
CA TYR A 283 13.29 17.28 -2.76
C TYR A 283 14.73 16.94 -2.34
N PRO A 284 15.43 17.74 -1.49
CA PRO A 284 16.77 17.37 -1.01
C PRO A 284 16.79 15.99 -0.36
N VAL A 285 15.88 15.68 0.55
CA VAL A 285 15.77 14.36 1.18
C VAL A 285 15.41 13.30 0.15
N THR A 286 14.47 13.58 -0.75
CA THR A 286 14.08 12.66 -1.82
C THR A 286 15.26 12.24 -2.68
N PHE A 287 16.07 13.20 -3.15
CA PHE A 287 17.23 12.90 -3.97
C PHE A 287 18.33 12.15 -3.20
N ALA A 288 18.56 12.51 -1.94
CA ALA A 288 19.57 11.83 -1.13
C ALA A 288 19.25 10.36 -0.84
N ASN A 289 17.97 10.00 -0.86
CA ASN A 289 17.49 8.65 -0.51
C ASN A 289 17.14 7.78 -1.75
N THR A 290 16.91 8.40 -2.92
CA THR A 290 16.44 7.68 -4.12
C THR A 290 17.54 7.54 -5.18
N VAL A 291 18.58 8.34 -5.16
CA VAL A 291 19.71 8.36 -6.10
C VAL A 291 20.98 7.87 -5.40
#